data_390a29e876a52c46842ca89a797fbb70
#
_entry.id   390a29e876a52c46842ca89a797fbb70
#
_cell.length_a   1.000
_cell.length_b   1.000
_cell.length_c   1.000
_cell.angle_alpha   90.00
_cell.angle_beta   90.00
_cell.angle_gamma   90.00
#
_symmetry.space_group_name_H-M   'P 1'
#
loop_
_entity.id
_entity.type
_entity.pdbx_description
1 polymer ?
#
loop_
_entity_poly.entity_id
_entity_poly.type
_entity_poly.pdbx_seq_one_letter_code
_entity_poly.pdbx_strand_id
1 'polypeptide(L)'
;VRYAMLEPVLGSEQGGRRPVIVVSNDMGNRHGPTVVVVPVTTGPKPLLPTHVRVGGRAGLEAHSIALCEQVRTIDKRRLSAPLGKIGAKGMALISAALETELGLAQDAELIVLCPACADDFRNAGLFHVRRVNPGEPACEYCTVCCTNRGFEYVLTRKRGE
;
A
#
# COMPACT_ATOMS: atom_id res chain seq x y z
N VAL A 1 -5.99 8.56 -14.49
CA VAL A 1 -4.91 9.57 -14.54
C VAL A 1 -5.52 10.94 -14.85
N ARG A 2 -5.06 11.98 -14.17
CA ARG A 2 -5.47 13.38 -14.37
C ARG A 2 -4.25 14.29 -14.20
N TYR A 3 -4.30 15.49 -14.71
CA TYR A 3 -3.40 16.54 -14.24
C TYR A 3 -3.92 17.11 -12.91
N ALA A 4 -2.98 17.45 -12.02
CA ALA A 4 -3.28 18.18 -10.78
C ALA A 4 -2.31 19.33 -10.58
N MET A 5 -2.78 20.40 -9.91
CA MET A 5 -1.94 21.44 -9.37
C MET A 5 -1.58 21.05 -7.93
N LEU A 6 -0.30 20.76 -7.67
CA LEU A 6 0.17 20.26 -6.40
C LEU A 6 0.70 21.35 -5.45
N GLU A 7 0.84 22.60 -5.94
CA GLU A 7 1.25 23.74 -5.09
C GLU A 7 0.17 24.08 -4.02
N PRO A 8 0.56 24.60 -2.86
CA PRO A 8 1.93 24.84 -2.42
C PRO A 8 2.62 23.55 -1.95
N VAL A 9 3.94 23.50 -2.07
CA VAL A 9 4.81 22.40 -1.61
C VAL A 9 5.98 22.94 -0.81
N LEU A 10 6.64 22.06 -0.05
CA LEU A 10 7.81 22.39 0.73
C LEU A 10 8.96 21.40 0.43
N GLY A 11 10.16 21.92 0.28
CA GLY A 11 11.39 21.13 0.12
C GLY A 11 11.32 20.16 -1.07
N SER A 12 11.45 18.86 -0.81
CA SER A 12 11.51 17.81 -1.82
C SER A 12 10.14 17.26 -2.26
N GLU A 13 9.05 17.86 -1.83
CA GLU A 13 7.71 17.47 -2.27
C GLU A 13 7.54 17.69 -3.78
N GLN A 14 6.77 16.81 -4.42
CA GLN A 14 6.46 16.97 -5.84
C GLN A 14 5.44 18.09 -6.05
N GLY A 15 5.89 19.19 -6.63
CA GLY A 15 5.09 20.40 -6.89
C GLY A 15 4.71 20.60 -8.37
N GLY A 16 4.06 21.73 -8.63
CA GLY A 16 3.66 22.17 -9.97
C GLY A 16 2.46 21.43 -10.54
N ARG A 17 2.14 21.76 -11.81
CA ARG A 17 1.11 21.07 -12.59
C ARG A 17 1.68 19.80 -13.22
N ARG A 18 1.22 18.63 -12.77
CA ARG A 18 1.71 17.34 -13.28
C ARG A 18 0.65 16.27 -13.33
N PRO A 19 0.89 15.17 -14.06
CA PRO A 19 0.02 14.02 -14.03
C PRO A 19 0.02 13.38 -12.64
N VAL A 20 -1.15 12.93 -12.18
CA VAL A 20 -1.34 12.15 -10.96
C VAL A 20 -2.21 10.95 -11.25
N ILE A 21 -1.99 9.86 -10.52
CA ILE A 21 -2.83 8.67 -10.54
C ILE A 21 -3.68 8.70 -9.27
N VAL A 22 -5.00 8.70 -9.42
CA VAL A 22 -5.92 8.58 -8.28
C VAL A 22 -5.90 7.14 -7.81
N VAL A 23 -5.58 6.92 -6.53
CA VAL A 23 -5.42 5.61 -5.91
C VAL A 23 -6.42 5.34 -4.79
N SER A 24 -7.18 6.36 -4.36
CA SER A 24 -8.29 6.20 -3.42
C SER A 24 -9.43 5.40 -4.03
N ASN A 25 -10.21 4.71 -3.16
CA ASN A 25 -11.32 3.86 -3.55
C ASN A 25 -12.50 4.65 -4.15
N ASP A 26 -13.32 3.98 -4.96
CA ASP A 26 -14.43 4.61 -5.69
C ASP A 26 -15.52 5.19 -4.79
N MET A 27 -15.75 4.61 -3.61
CA MET A 27 -16.73 5.11 -2.65
C MET A 27 -16.30 6.47 -2.09
N GLY A 28 -15.05 6.57 -1.60
CA GLY A 28 -14.45 7.84 -1.17
C GLY A 28 -14.37 8.85 -2.30
N ASN A 29 -14.00 8.38 -3.51
CA ASN A 29 -13.94 9.22 -4.71
C ASN A 29 -15.31 9.77 -5.15
N ARG A 30 -16.40 9.07 -4.85
CA ARG A 30 -17.75 9.52 -5.21
C ARG A 30 -18.28 10.56 -4.23
N HIS A 31 -18.10 10.34 -2.95
CA HIS A 31 -18.79 11.08 -1.89
C HIS A 31 -17.91 12.10 -1.15
N GLY A 32 -16.60 11.90 -1.08
CA GLY A 32 -15.69 12.82 -0.38
C GLY A 32 -15.28 14.03 -1.24
N PRO A 33 -14.84 15.14 -0.62
CA PRO A 33 -14.32 16.31 -1.32
C PRO A 33 -12.86 16.15 -1.78
N THR A 34 -12.16 15.15 -1.25
CA THR A 34 -10.74 14.88 -1.51
C THR A 34 -10.52 13.55 -2.21
N VAL A 35 -9.32 13.37 -2.73
CA VAL A 35 -8.83 12.09 -3.29
C VAL A 35 -7.39 11.87 -2.86
N VAL A 36 -6.97 10.59 -2.80
CA VAL A 36 -5.55 10.25 -2.63
C VAL A 36 -4.93 10.04 -4.00
N VAL A 37 -3.79 10.66 -4.21
CA VAL A 37 -3.07 10.61 -5.49
C VAL A 37 -1.61 10.24 -5.33
N VAL A 38 -1.06 9.63 -6.37
CA VAL A 38 0.38 9.39 -6.56
C VAL A 38 0.83 10.29 -7.71
N PRO A 39 1.80 11.18 -7.49
CA PRO A 39 2.38 12.01 -8.54
C PRO A 39 3.17 11.19 -9.55
N VAL A 40 3.18 11.68 -10.80
CA VAL A 40 3.96 11.08 -11.88
C VAL A 40 5.01 12.07 -12.36
N THR A 41 6.21 11.57 -12.65
CA THR A 41 7.34 12.34 -13.20
C THR A 41 7.87 11.70 -14.46
N THR A 42 8.47 12.51 -15.36
CA THR A 42 9.20 12.06 -16.55
C THR A 42 10.71 12.24 -16.41
N GLY A 43 11.15 12.94 -15.35
CA GLY A 43 12.57 13.17 -15.10
C GLY A 43 13.33 11.87 -14.76
N PRO A 44 14.64 11.80 -15.12
CA PRO A 44 15.48 10.67 -14.77
C PRO A 44 15.56 10.55 -13.24
N LYS A 45 15.20 9.38 -12.74
CA LYS A 45 15.31 9.04 -11.31
C LYS A 45 15.86 7.64 -11.13
N PRO A 46 16.68 7.40 -10.08
CA PRO A 46 17.02 6.05 -9.66
C PRO A 46 15.71 5.29 -9.39
N LEU A 47 15.64 4.03 -9.79
CA LEU A 47 14.46 3.21 -9.49
C LEU A 47 14.54 2.75 -8.04
N LEU A 48 13.56 3.19 -7.25
CA LEU A 48 13.32 2.72 -5.89
C LEU A 48 12.22 1.64 -5.90
N PRO A 49 12.09 0.82 -4.85
CA PRO A 49 10.99 -0.14 -4.71
C PRO A 49 9.59 0.52 -4.77
N THR A 50 9.52 1.81 -4.42
CA THR A 50 8.31 2.65 -4.44
C THR A 50 8.04 3.32 -5.79
N HIS A 51 8.93 3.13 -6.79
CA HIS A 51 8.79 3.68 -8.13
C HIS A 51 8.16 2.68 -9.10
N VAL A 52 7.09 3.07 -9.78
CA VAL A 52 6.43 2.23 -10.79
C VAL A 52 6.47 2.88 -12.17
N ARG A 53 7.02 2.16 -13.16
CA ARG A 53 7.00 2.61 -14.57
C ARG A 53 5.58 2.53 -15.11
N VAL A 54 5.01 3.65 -15.48
CA VAL A 54 3.64 3.79 -16.00
C VAL A 54 3.59 4.40 -17.40
N GLY A 55 4.74 4.68 -17.99
CA GLY A 55 4.88 5.34 -19.27
C GLY A 55 4.19 4.62 -20.43
N GLY A 56 3.81 5.41 -21.48
CA GLY A 56 3.10 4.92 -22.66
C GLY A 56 1.66 4.47 -22.40
N ARG A 57 1.10 4.75 -21.22
CA ARG A 57 -0.26 4.36 -20.80
C ARG A 57 -1.05 5.59 -20.38
N ALA A 58 -2.36 5.55 -20.57
CA ALA A 58 -3.28 6.56 -20.05
C ALA A 58 -2.93 8.01 -20.45
N GLY A 59 -2.35 8.23 -21.63
CA GLY A 59 -1.90 9.55 -22.07
C GLY A 59 -0.61 10.05 -21.43
N LEU A 60 0.13 9.18 -20.71
CA LEU A 60 1.42 9.50 -20.11
C LEU A 60 2.57 9.30 -21.11
N GLU A 61 3.63 10.10 -20.95
CA GLU A 61 4.85 9.96 -21.73
C GLU A 61 5.56 8.62 -21.47
N ALA A 62 6.37 8.15 -22.45
CA ALA A 62 6.99 6.82 -22.42
C ALA A 62 7.85 6.55 -21.16
N HIS A 63 8.50 7.56 -20.63
CA HIS A 63 9.41 7.43 -19.47
C HIS A 63 8.76 7.79 -18.13
N SER A 64 7.41 7.89 -18.09
CA SER A 64 6.70 8.27 -16.87
C SER A 64 6.84 7.24 -15.76
N ILE A 65 7.13 7.73 -14.56
CA ILE A 65 7.30 6.97 -13.33
C ILE A 65 6.31 7.52 -12.29
N ALA A 66 5.52 6.66 -11.67
CA ALA A 66 4.71 6.97 -10.50
C ALA A 66 5.60 6.91 -9.26
N LEU A 67 5.52 7.94 -8.41
CA LEU A 67 6.32 8.11 -7.20
C LEU A 67 5.44 7.81 -5.98
N CYS A 68 5.40 6.54 -5.54
CA CYS A 68 4.50 6.13 -4.46
C CYS A 68 4.92 6.69 -3.09
N GLU A 69 6.20 7.02 -2.90
CA GLU A 69 6.71 7.74 -1.72
C GLU A 69 6.19 9.18 -1.61
N GLN A 70 5.59 9.71 -2.68
CA GLN A 70 4.98 11.04 -2.72
C GLN A 70 3.45 10.97 -2.67
N VAL A 71 2.89 9.85 -2.20
CA VAL A 71 1.44 9.69 -2.06
C VAL A 71 0.87 10.77 -1.14
N ARG A 72 -0.21 11.42 -1.57
CA ARG A 72 -0.81 12.53 -0.80
C ARG A 72 -2.30 12.69 -1.07
N THR A 73 -3.00 13.29 -0.13
CA THR A 73 -4.39 13.72 -0.29
C THR A 73 -4.44 15.12 -0.90
N ILE A 74 -5.30 15.29 -1.88
CA ILE A 74 -5.59 16.61 -2.48
C ILE A 74 -7.10 16.86 -2.59
N ASP A 75 -7.50 18.12 -2.59
CA ASP A 75 -8.87 18.52 -2.91
C ASP A 75 -9.18 18.24 -4.38
N LYS A 76 -10.38 17.76 -4.70
CA LYS A 76 -10.80 17.45 -6.08
C LYS A 76 -10.75 18.62 -7.01
N ARG A 77 -10.89 19.87 -6.51
CA ARG A 77 -10.77 21.11 -7.31
C ARG A 77 -9.39 21.31 -7.92
N ARG A 78 -8.36 20.63 -7.38
CA ARG A 78 -7.00 20.64 -7.94
C ARG A 78 -6.86 19.73 -9.18
N LEU A 79 -7.85 18.86 -9.45
CA LEU A 79 -7.82 17.93 -10.58
C LEU A 79 -8.36 18.59 -11.86
N SER A 80 -7.66 18.38 -12.96
CA SER A 80 -8.13 18.69 -14.31
C SER A 80 -8.93 17.54 -14.92
N ALA A 81 -9.31 17.69 -16.20
CA ALA A 81 -9.96 16.62 -16.96
C ALA A 81 -9.15 15.30 -16.96
N PRO A 82 -9.81 14.15 -17.08
CA PRO A 82 -9.14 12.86 -17.14
C PRO A 82 -8.27 12.73 -18.39
N LEU A 83 -7.08 12.17 -18.24
CA LEU A 83 -6.18 11.79 -19.34
C LEU A 83 -6.44 10.36 -19.82
N GLY A 84 -6.69 9.44 -18.89
CA GLY A 84 -6.91 8.03 -19.18
C GLY A 84 -6.93 7.18 -17.92
N LYS A 85 -6.92 5.85 -18.11
CA LYS A 85 -6.93 4.87 -17.01
C LYS A 85 -5.69 4.01 -17.05
N ILE A 86 -5.08 3.78 -15.89
CA ILE A 86 -4.08 2.72 -15.70
C ILE A 86 -4.82 1.38 -15.67
N GLY A 87 -4.35 0.42 -16.47
CA GLY A 87 -4.93 -0.93 -16.49
C GLY A 87 -4.67 -1.70 -15.19
N ALA A 88 -5.39 -2.80 -14.98
CA ALA A 88 -5.33 -3.60 -13.76
C ALA A 88 -3.90 -4.02 -13.36
N LYS A 89 -3.07 -4.44 -14.32
CA LYS A 89 -1.66 -4.81 -14.07
C LYS A 89 -0.85 -3.62 -13.53
N GLY A 90 -1.04 -2.42 -14.08
CA GLY A 90 -0.36 -1.21 -13.61
C GLY A 90 -0.83 -0.79 -12.23
N MET A 91 -2.13 -0.88 -11.96
CA MET A 91 -2.69 -0.59 -10.62
C MET A 91 -2.20 -1.59 -9.58
N ALA A 92 -2.08 -2.88 -9.89
CA ALA A 92 -1.53 -3.87 -8.98
C ALA A 92 -0.06 -3.55 -8.59
N LEU A 93 0.77 -3.10 -9.54
CA LEU A 93 2.13 -2.66 -9.26
C LEU A 93 2.17 -1.41 -8.36
N ILE A 94 1.26 -0.46 -8.59
CA ILE A 94 1.14 0.75 -7.76
C ILE A 94 0.69 0.37 -6.34
N SER A 95 -0.27 -0.56 -6.20
CA SER A 95 -0.72 -1.04 -4.89
C SER A 95 0.44 -1.68 -4.11
N ALA A 96 1.20 -2.57 -4.73
CA ALA A 96 2.37 -3.20 -4.10
C ALA A 96 3.45 -2.18 -3.68
N ALA A 97 3.68 -1.14 -4.50
CA ALA A 97 4.62 -0.07 -4.18
C ALA A 97 4.11 0.80 -3.01
N LEU A 98 2.80 1.08 -2.93
CA LEU A 98 2.17 1.78 -1.82
C LEU A 98 2.20 0.94 -0.53
N GLU A 99 1.95 -0.37 -0.61
CA GLU A 99 2.10 -1.29 0.53
C GLU A 99 3.53 -1.26 1.07
N THR A 100 4.52 -1.20 0.18
CA THR A 100 5.94 -1.07 0.56
C THR A 100 6.20 0.28 1.24
N GLU A 101 5.75 1.39 0.66
CA GLU A 101 5.96 2.74 1.20
C GLU A 101 5.31 2.94 2.57
N LEU A 102 4.08 2.45 2.72
CA LEU A 102 3.30 2.60 3.95
C LEU A 102 3.61 1.53 5.01
N GLY A 103 4.52 0.61 4.72
CA GLY A 103 4.83 -0.52 5.61
C GLY A 103 3.65 -1.48 5.80
N LEU A 104 2.70 -1.50 4.86
CA LEU A 104 1.50 -2.34 4.88
C LEU A 104 1.72 -3.70 4.21
N ALA A 105 2.96 -4.01 3.82
CA ALA A 105 3.29 -5.30 3.21
C ALA A 105 2.74 -6.43 4.09
N GLN A 106 1.86 -7.24 3.52
CA GLN A 106 1.14 -8.33 4.20
C GLN A 106 2.05 -9.51 4.60
N ASP A 107 3.28 -9.21 5.00
CA ASP A 107 4.16 -10.20 5.64
C ASP A 107 3.75 -10.46 7.10
N ALA A 108 2.79 -9.70 7.64
CA ALA A 108 2.34 -9.82 9.02
C ALA A 108 0.81 -9.94 9.09
N GLU A 109 0.32 -11.05 9.59
CA GLU A 109 -1.09 -11.31 9.85
C GLU A 109 -1.34 -11.38 11.36
N LEU A 110 -2.36 -10.66 11.84
CA LEU A 110 -2.84 -10.78 13.22
C LEU A 110 -3.81 -11.96 13.29
N ILE A 111 -3.51 -12.92 14.13
CA ILE A 111 -4.28 -14.16 14.27
C ILE A 111 -4.37 -14.60 15.73
N VAL A 112 -5.48 -15.20 16.13
CA VAL A 112 -5.62 -15.81 17.45
C VAL A 112 -5.22 -17.28 17.38
N LEU A 113 -4.18 -17.67 18.12
CA LEU A 113 -3.69 -19.05 18.18
C LEU A 113 -3.65 -19.55 19.63
N CYS A 114 -4.05 -20.80 19.85
CA CYS A 114 -3.69 -21.50 21.07
C CYS A 114 -2.20 -21.87 21.05
N PRO A 115 -1.57 -22.17 22.21
CA PRO A 115 -0.14 -22.48 22.26
C PRO A 115 0.28 -23.58 21.30
N ALA A 116 -0.48 -24.67 21.20
CA ALA A 116 -0.17 -25.79 20.31
C ALA A 116 -0.15 -25.35 18.82
N CYS A 117 -1.19 -24.64 18.34
CA CYS A 117 -1.20 -24.14 16.97
C CYS A 117 -0.10 -23.09 16.72
N ALA A 118 0.25 -22.27 17.69
CA ALA A 118 1.35 -21.32 17.56
C ALA A 118 2.71 -22.06 17.42
N ASP A 119 2.89 -23.18 18.12
CA ASP A 119 4.08 -24.02 17.98
C ASP A 119 4.13 -24.73 16.63
N ASP A 120 2.98 -25.19 16.11
CA ASP A 120 2.90 -25.75 14.74
C ASP A 120 3.35 -24.75 13.69
N PHE A 121 2.90 -23.49 13.78
CA PHE A 121 3.35 -22.41 12.86
C PHE A 121 4.85 -22.10 12.98
N ARG A 122 5.40 -22.15 14.20
CA ARG A 122 6.86 -21.99 14.44
C ARG A 122 7.65 -23.13 13.82
N ASN A 123 7.17 -24.36 14.03
CA ASN A 123 7.83 -25.59 13.57
C ASN A 123 7.76 -25.75 12.05
N ALA A 124 6.69 -25.25 11.41
CA ALA A 124 6.58 -25.22 9.95
C ALA A 124 7.68 -24.39 9.28
N GLY A 125 8.35 -23.50 10.01
CA GLY A 125 9.51 -22.75 9.53
C GLY A 125 9.21 -21.65 8.52
N LEU A 126 7.94 -21.47 8.12
CA LEU A 126 7.51 -20.51 7.10
C LEU A 126 7.23 -19.11 7.66
N PHE A 127 7.02 -19.00 8.98
CA PHE A 127 6.64 -17.77 9.64
C PHE A 127 7.50 -17.47 10.85
N HIS A 128 7.69 -16.18 11.14
CA HIS A 128 8.03 -15.68 12.46
C HIS A 128 6.73 -15.49 13.24
N VAL A 129 6.61 -16.14 14.38
CA VAL A 129 5.40 -16.14 15.21
C VAL A 129 5.67 -15.40 16.50
N ARG A 130 5.11 -14.21 16.67
CA ARG A 130 5.31 -13.34 17.84
C ARG A 130 3.99 -13.06 18.54
N ARG A 131 3.91 -13.37 19.84
CA ARG A 131 2.75 -12.99 20.66
C ARG A 131 2.70 -11.47 20.82
N VAL A 132 1.51 -10.88 20.65
CA VAL A 132 1.33 -9.41 20.69
C VAL A 132 1.51 -8.90 22.10
N ASN A 133 0.73 -9.42 23.05
CA ASN A 133 0.70 -9.02 24.45
C ASN A 133 0.97 -10.22 25.36
N PRO A 134 2.24 -10.52 25.75
CA PRO A 134 2.55 -11.71 26.53
C PRO A 134 1.89 -11.77 27.93
N GLY A 135 1.52 -10.60 28.49
CA GLY A 135 0.88 -10.50 29.82
C GLY A 135 -0.64 -10.62 29.81
N GLU A 136 -1.29 -10.60 28.64
CA GLU A 136 -2.75 -10.67 28.57
C GLU A 136 -3.27 -12.12 28.63
N PRO A 137 -4.48 -12.33 29.24
CA PRO A 137 -5.11 -13.65 29.24
C PRO A 137 -5.55 -14.06 27.85
N ALA A 138 -5.84 -15.35 27.66
CA ALA A 138 -6.42 -15.85 26.42
C ALA A 138 -7.76 -15.15 26.13
N CYS A 139 -7.89 -14.57 24.93
CA CYS A 139 -9.01 -13.70 24.56
C CYS A 139 -10.14 -14.44 23.86
N GLU A 140 -9.84 -15.15 22.79
CA GLU A 140 -10.82 -15.75 21.89
C GLU A 140 -10.48 -17.22 21.61
N TYR A 141 -11.36 -17.91 20.87
CA TYR A 141 -11.02 -19.24 20.38
C TYR A 141 -9.97 -19.17 19.28
N CYS A 142 -9.07 -20.15 19.29
CA CYS A 142 -8.03 -20.29 18.27
C CYS A 142 -8.66 -20.35 16.86
N THR A 143 -8.21 -19.49 15.98
CA THR A 143 -8.70 -19.40 14.59
C THR A 143 -8.48 -20.68 13.78
N VAL A 144 -7.46 -21.47 14.18
CA VAL A 144 -7.07 -22.69 13.46
C VAL A 144 -7.81 -23.92 13.95
N CYS A 145 -7.71 -24.25 15.23
CA CYS A 145 -8.35 -25.47 15.76
C CYS A 145 -9.78 -25.25 16.27
N CYS A 146 -10.19 -24.01 16.52
CA CYS A 146 -11.51 -23.62 17.06
C CYS A 146 -11.89 -24.32 18.39
N THR A 147 -10.93 -24.95 19.07
CA THR A 147 -11.20 -25.78 20.26
C THR A 147 -10.70 -25.11 21.54
N ASN A 148 -9.49 -24.59 21.52
CA ASN A 148 -8.84 -24.02 22.68
C ASN A 148 -8.88 -22.49 22.63
N ARG A 149 -8.90 -21.85 23.81
CA ARG A 149 -8.69 -20.41 23.89
C ARG A 149 -7.26 -20.06 23.48
N GLY A 150 -7.12 -18.96 22.76
CA GLY A 150 -5.87 -18.50 22.17
C GLY A 150 -5.49 -17.10 22.61
N PHE A 151 -4.34 -16.69 22.15
CA PHE A 151 -3.75 -15.38 22.33
C PHE A 151 -3.52 -14.75 20.97
N GLU A 152 -3.44 -13.44 20.91
CA GLU A 152 -3.09 -12.74 19.68
C GLU A 152 -1.62 -12.91 19.32
N TYR A 153 -1.37 -13.32 18.09
CA TYR A 153 -0.05 -13.44 17.50
C TYR A 153 0.02 -12.66 16.19
N VAL A 154 1.20 -12.14 15.93
CA VAL A 154 1.57 -11.65 14.59
C VAL A 154 2.37 -12.74 13.90
N LEU A 155 1.84 -13.22 12.76
CA LEU A 155 2.55 -14.10 11.85
C LEU A 155 3.21 -13.25 10.78
N THR A 156 4.54 -13.29 10.70
CA THR A 156 5.28 -12.63 9.61
C THR A 156 5.91 -13.70 8.73
N ARG A 157 5.58 -13.70 7.45
CA ARG A 157 6.15 -14.67 6.51
C ARG A 157 7.66 -14.46 6.39
N LYS A 158 8.44 -15.53 6.51
CA LYS A 158 9.88 -15.49 6.24
C LYS A 158 10.07 -15.27 4.74
N ARG A 159 10.85 -14.25 4.36
CA ARG A 159 11.29 -14.09 2.97
C ARG A 159 12.27 -15.23 2.71
N GLY A 160 12.02 -16.00 1.65
CA GLY A 160 13.01 -16.96 1.17
C GLY A 160 14.27 -16.21 0.76
N GLU A 161 15.43 -16.70 1.21
CA GLU A 161 16.74 -16.27 0.74
C GLU A 161 16.91 -16.57 -0.75
#